data_9aa39b7b7697a07b132628022227c7fb
#
_entry.id   9aa39b7b7697a07b132628022227c7fb
#
_cell.length_a   1.000
_cell.length_b   1.000
_cell.length_c   1.000
_cell.angle_alpha   90.00
_cell.angle_beta   90.00
_cell.angle_gamma   90.00
#
_symmetry.space_group_name_H-M   'P 1'
#
loop_
_entity.id
_entity.type
_entity.pdbx_description
1 polymer ?
#
loop_
_entity_poly.entity_id
_entity_poly.type
_entity_poly.pdbx_seq_one_letter_code
_entity_poly.pdbx_strand_id
1 'polypeptide(L)'
;MSQNQNTLHGQATPATESTETSRFRLSQAHSESEVLEAQRLRYKVFAEELGAHLQCRVPGHDSDIFDSYCDHLLVRETASDRVIGTYRILPPDAARKMGMYYSESEFYLNRLQHLRTRMVEVGRSCIHPDHRGGAVIALLWAGLADYMVRNNYEYLIGCASIGMVDGGHNAANVFRDIAPAHMAPIEYQCFPKNRLPFERLATNQSAV
;
A
#
# COMPACT_ATOMS: atom_id res chain seq x y z
N MET A 1 -27.56 69.07 27.53
CA MET A 1 -27.02 67.79 27.90
C MET A 1 -26.97 66.90 26.63
N SER A 2 -25.90 66.98 25.95
CA SER A 2 -25.71 66.30 24.64
C SER A 2 -24.87 65.00 24.86
N GLN A 3 -25.42 63.89 24.44
CA GLN A 3 -24.65 62.60 24.40
C GLN A 3 -24.13 62.37 23.00
N ASN A 4 -22.84 62.37 22.87
CA ASN A 4 -22.11 61.97 21.67
C ASN A 4 -22.06 60.44 21.58
N GLN A 5 -22.64 59.83 20.57
CA GLN A 5 -22.44 58.45 20.19
C GLN A 5 -21.39 58.39 19.06
N ASN A 6 -20.23 57.85 19.38
CA ASN A 6 -19.15 57.61 18.45
C ASN A 6 -19.25 56.17 17.91
N THR A 7 -19.72 56.01 16.68
CA THR A 7 -19.84 54.71 16.00
C THR A 7 -18.53 54.42 15.27
N LEU A 8 -17.74 53.52 15.82
CA LEU A 8 -16.53 52.98 15.14
C LEU A 8 -16.94 51.90 14.14
N HIS A 9 -16.87 52.22 12.85
CA HIS A 9 -16.95 51.24 11.76
C HIS A 9 -15.59 50.53 11.65
N GLY A 10 -15.53 49.32 12.19
CA GLY A 10 -14.44 48.37 11.90
C GLY A 10 -14.67 47.77 10.53
N GLN A 11 -13.85 48.14 9.55
CA GLN A 11 -13.77 47.44 8.27
C GLN A 11 -13.07 46.09 8.49
N ALA A 12 -13.84 45.00 8.35
CA ALA A 12 -13.28 43.67 8.26
C ALA A 12 -12.58 43.50 6.90
N THR A 13 -11.27 43.33 6.93
CA THR A 13 -10.46 42.90 5.78
C THR A 13 -10.87 41.47 5.42
N PRO A 14 -11.18 41.14 4.14
CA PRO A 14 -11.44 39.77 3.76
C PRO A 14 -10.15 38.98 3.88
N ALA A 15 -10.18 37.92 4.69
CA ALA A 15 -9.11 36.92 4.73
C ALA A 15 -8.99 36.29 3.35
N THR A 16 -7.86 36.51 2.71
CA THR A 16 -7.48 35.83 1.48
C THR A 16 -7.27 34.36 1.85
N GLU A 17 -8.23 33.50 1.59
CA GLU A 17 -8.05 32.05 1.60
C GLU A 17 -7.02 31.72 0.50
N SER A 18 -5.76 31.54 0.90
CA SER A 18 -4.77 30.91 0.06
C SER A 18 -5.18 29.45 -0.09
N THR A 19 -5.74 29.09 -1.22
CA THR A 19 -5.89 27.69 -1.64
C THR A 19 -4.47 27.15 -1.84
N GLU A 20 -3.85 26.68 -0.77
CA GLU A 20 -2.64 25.86 -0.87
C GLU A 20 -3.02 24.59 -1.66
N THR A 21 -2.65 24.57 -2.93
CA THR A 21 -2.79 23.38 -3.76
C THR A 21 -1.94 22.29 -3.13
N SER A 22 -2.58 21.23 -2.65
CA SER A 22 -1.88 20.11 -2.02
C SER A 22 -0.76 19.61 -2.94
N ARG A 23 0.45 19.42 -2.39
CA ARG A 23 1.63 18.94 -3.12
C ARG A 23 1.39 17.59 -3.79
N PHE A 24 0.50 16.78 -3.24
CA PHE A 24 0.20 15.43 -3.71
C PHE A 24 -1.29 15.24 -3.91
N ARG A 25 -1.64 14.44 -4.91
CA ARG A 25 -3.02 14.05 -5.21
C ARG A 25 -3.15 12.54 -5.19
N LEU A 26 -4.13 12.05 -4.44
CA LEU A 26 -4.54 10.64 -4.43
C LEU A 26 -5.67 10.44 -5.44
N SER A 27 -5.61 9.34 -6.20
CA SER A 27 -6.67 8.88 -7.10
C SER A 27 -6.66 7.35 -7.24
N GLN A 28 -7.73 6.78 -7.75
CA GLN A 28 -7.76 5.42 -8.29
C GLN A 28 -7.47 5.50 -9.80
N ALA A 29 -6.77 4.52 -10.35
CA ALA A 29 -6.58 4.43 -11.80
C ALA A 29 -7.91 4.09 -12.49
N HIS A 30 -8.23 4.80 -13.58
CA HIS A 30 -9.46 4.62 -14.36
C HIS A 30 -9.17 4.21 -15.81
N SER A 31 -7.91 4.13 -16.19
CA SER A 31 -7.48 3.78 -17.55
C SER A 31 -6.29 2.83 -17.53
N GLU A 32 -6.13 2.09 -18.61
CA GLU A 32 -4.97 1.22 -18.80
C GLU A 32 -3.65 2.01 -18.79
N SER A 33 -3.65 3.23 -19.32
CA SER A 33 -2.46 4.10 -19.29
C SER A 33 -2.04 4.44 -17.87
N GLU A 34 -2.96 4.69 -16.95
CA GLU A 34 -2.68 4.95 -15.54
C GLU A 34 -2.17 3.70 -14.81
N VAL A 35 -2.70 2.52 -15.14
CA VAL A 35 -2.17 1.25 -14.63
C VAL A 35 -0.73 1.03 -15.11
N LEU A 36 -0.42 1.33 -16.37
CA LEU A 36 0.95 1.27 -16.89
C LEU A 36 1.90 2.22 -16.16
N GLU A 37 1.45 3.41 -15.75
CA GLU A 37 2.27 4.30 -14.92
C GLU A 37 2.59 3.70 -13.55
N ALA A 38 1.61 3.07 -12.90
CA ALA A 38 1.83 2.34 -11.65
C ALA A 38 2.84 1.19 -11.85
N GLN A 39 2.71 0.43 -12.93
CA GLN A 39 3.61 -0.68 -13.26
C GLN A 39 5.04 -0.21 -13.54
N ARG A 40 5.24 0.98 -14.17
CA ARG A 40 6.57 1.59 -14.35
C ARG A 40 7.21 1.98 -13.01
N LEU A 41 6.43 2.61 -12.12
CA LEU A 41 6.91 2.95 -10.79
C LEU A 41 7.31 1.69 -10.01
N ARG A 42 6.49 0.63 -10.07
CA ARG A 42 6.76 -0.65 -9.42
C ARG A 42 8.04 -1.29 -9.97
N TYR A 43 8.22 -1.30 -11.29
CA TYR A 43 9.44 -1.80 -11.92
C TYR A 43 10.68 -1.05 -11.45
N LYS A 44 10.62 0.28 -11.44
CA LYS A 44 11.71 1.13 -10.94
C LYS A 44 12.10 0.78 -9.50
N VAL A 45 11.10 0.58 -8.63
CA VAL A 45 11.37 0.29 -7.21
C VAL A 45 11.76 -1.17 -7.00
N PHE A 46 11.00 -2.11 -7.54
CA PHE A 46 11.23 -3.53 -7.22
C PHE A 46 12.38 -4.13 -8.01
N ALA A 47 12.50 -3.86 -9.32
CA ALA A 47 13.55 -4.43 -10.15
C ALA A 47 14.85 -3.61 -10.10
N GLU A 48 14.77 -2.31 -10.39
CA GLU A 48 15.99 -1.49 -10.54
C GLU A 48 16.63 -1.16 -9.19
N GLU A 49 15.82 -0.83 -8.17
CA GLU A 49 16.36 -0.45 -6.85
C GLU A 49 16.57 -1.66 -5.93
N LEU A 50 15.56 -2.54 -5.81
CA LEU A 50 15.60 -3.67 -4.88
C LEU A 50 16.14 -4.96 -5.49
N GLY A 51 16.42 -4.99 -6.79
CA GLY A 51 17.03 -6.12 -7.48
C GLY A 51 16.11 -7.34 -7.66
N ALA A 52 14.79 -7.16 -7.59
CA ALA A 52 13.85 -8.25 -7.78
C ALA A 52 13.85 -8.74 -9.23
N HIS A 53 13.92 -10.06 -9.42
CA HIS A 53 13.78 -10.69 -10.73
C HIS A 53 12.30 -10.80 -11.11
N LEU A 54 11.80 -9.83 -11.88
CA LEU A 54 10.43 -9.78 -12.32
C LEU A 54 10.26 -10.40 -13.71
N GLN A 55 9.24 -11.25 -13.87
CA GLN A 55 8.84 -11.76 -15.18
C GLN A 55 7.91 -10.77 -15.87
N CYS A 56 8.48 -9.77 -16.53
CA CYS A 56 7.72 -8.69 -17.15
C CYS A 56 7.23 -9.07 -18.55
N ARG A 57 5.93 -8.93 -18.81
CA ARG A 57 5.36 -9.05 -20.17
C ARG A 57 5.78 -7.89 -21.08
N VAL A 58 5.89 -6.70 -20.49
CA VAL A 58 6.35 -5.48 -21.15
C VAL A 58 7.64 -5.03 -20.46
N PRO A 59 8.75 -4.84 -21.18
CA PRO A 59 9.99 -4.36 -20.61
C PRO A 59 9.77 -3.04 -19.82
N GLY A 60 10.37 -2.94 -18.63
CA GLY A 60 10.26 -1.76 -17.78
C GLY A 60 8.91 -1.62 -17.03
N HIS A 61 8.07 -2.65 -17.03
CA HIS A 61 6.80 -2.66 -16.31
C HIS A 61 6.68 -3.91 -15.43
N ASP A 62 6.48 -3.73 -14.13
CA ASP A 62 6.08 -4.84 -13.24
C ASP A 62 4.60 -5.14 -13.45
N SER A 63 4.32 -6.21 -14.18
CA SER A 63 2.95 -6.66 -14.45
C SER A 63 2.80 -8.16 -14.23
N ASP A 64 1.68 -8.56 -13.66
CA ASP A 64 1.31 -9.96 -13.48
C ASP A 64 -0.15 -10.21 -13.88
N ILE A 65 -0.59 -11.46 -13.75
CA ILE A 65 -1.96 -11.88 -14.12
C ILE A 65 -3.04 -11.25 -13.23
N PHE A 66 -2.70 -10.72 -12.06
CA PHE A 66 -3.64 -10.11 -11.13
C PHE A 66 -3.97 -8.66 -11.52
N ASP A 67 -3.08 -7.95 -12.22
CA ASP A 67 -3.26 -6.52 -12.48
C ASP A 67 -4.59 -6.19 -13.18
N SER A 68 -5.07 -7.06 -14.09
CA SER A 68 -6.34 -6.87 -14.77
C SER A 68 -7.59 -7.08 -13.90
N TYR A 69 -7.41 -7.61 -12.70
CA TYR A 69 -8.48 -7.85 -11.73
C TYR A 69 -8.44 -6.85 -10.57
N CYS A 70 -7.39 -6.04 -10.49
CA CYS A 70 -7.13 -5.18 -9.35
C CYS A 70 -7.48 -3.73 -9.64
N ASP A 71 -7.90 -3.05 -8.59
CA ASP A 71 -7.88 -1.60 -8.53
C ASP A 71 -6.48 -1.11 -8.13
N HIS A 72 -6.10 0.07 -8.62
CA HIS A 72 -4.79 0.65 -8.34
C HIS A 72 -4.96 2.05 -7.75
N LEU A 73 -4.48 2.27 -6.52
CA LEU A 73 -4.34 3.59 -5.95
C LEU A 73 -3.06 4.24 -6.47
N LEU A 74 -3.17 5.51 -6.81
CA LEU A 74 -2.08 6.33 -7.33
C LEU A 74 -1.95 7.58 -6.48
N VAL A 75 -0.74 7.89 -6.05
CA VAL A 75 -0.39 9.22 -5.56
C VAL A 75 0.45 9.90 -6.61
N ARG A 76 0.00 11.08 -7.05
CA ARG A 76 0.72 11.91 -8.03
C ARG A 76 1.29 13.15 -7.36
N GLU A 77 2.46 13.56 -7.79
CA GLU A 77 2.97 14.89 -7.49
C GLU A 77 2.22 15.92 -8.32
N THR A 78 1.61 16.91 -7.66
CA THR A 78 0.71 17.87 -8.34
C THR A 78 1.44 18.72 -9.40
N ALA A 79 2.72 19.06 -9.15
CA ALA A 79 3.49 19.93 -10.06
C ALA A 79 3.89 19.23 -11.38
N SER A 80 4.17 17.92 -11.34
CA SER A 80 4.68 17.15 -12.49
C SER A 80 3.66 16.17 -13.05
N ASP A 81 2.54 15.96 -12.37
CA ASP A 81 1.53 14.92 -12.59
C ASP A 81 2.08 13.48 -12.58
N ARG A 82 3.31 13.28 -12.16
CA ARG A 82 3.99 11.99 -12.12
C ARG A 82 3.46 11.12 -11.00
N VAL A 83 3.23 9.84 -11.27
CA VAL A 83 2.93 8.84 -10.24
C VAL A 83 4.18 8.60 -9.39
N ILE A 84 4.07 8.86 -8.08
CA ILE A 84 5.14 8.75 -7.09
C ILE A 84 4.86 7.76 -5.99
N GLY A 85 3.63 7.25 -5.92
CA GLY A 85 3.22 6.19 -5.01
C GLY A 85 2.09 5.38 -5.60
N THR A 86 2.06 4.08 -5.32
CA THR A 86 0.98 3.19 -5.75
C THR A 86 0.71 2.09 -4.73
N TYR A 87 -0.52 1.60 -4.72
CA TYR A 87 -0.96 0.42 -4.00
C TYR A 87 -1.95 -0.36 -4.86
N ARG A 88 -1.76 -1.67 -5.00
CA ARG A 88 -2.68 -2.56 -5.72
C ARG A 88 -3.68 -3.17 -4.75
N ILE A 89 -4.95 -3.22 -5.13
CA ILE A 89 -6.08 -3.71 -4.33
C ILE A 89 -6.81 -4.77 -5.14
N LEU A 90 -6.94 -5.98 -4.59
CA LEU A 90 -7.74 -7.05 -5.16
C LEU A 90 -9.00 -7.24 -4.31
N PRO A 91 -10.17 -6.76 -4.77
CA PRO A 91 -11.42 -6.92 -4.04
C PRO A 91 -11.95 -8.35 -4.13
N PRO A 92 -12.84 -8.77 -3.20
CA PRO A 92 -13.30 -10.16 -3.10
C PRO A 92 -13.98 -10.70 -4.37
N ASP A 93 -14.76 -9.87 -5.06
CA ASP A 93 -15.41 -10.28 -6.30
C ASP A 93 -14.43 -10.51 -7.44
N ALA A 94 -13.38 -9.71 -7.52
CA ALA A 94 -12.30 -9.89 -8.48
C ALA A 94 -11.44 -11.11 -8.14
N ALA A 95 -11.13 -11.33 -6.86
CA ALA A 95 -10.44 -12.54 -6.40
C ALA A 95 -11.24 -13.81 -6.73
N ARG A 96 -12.58 -13.76 -6.62
CA ARG A 96 -13.46 -14.86 -7.03
C ARG A 96 -13.41 -15.12 -8.53
N LYS A 97 -13.41 -14.07 -9.35
CA LYS A 97 -13.28 -14.18 -10.82
C LYS A 97 -11.91 -14.72 -11.24
N MET A 98 -10.85 -14.26 -10.55
CA MET A 98 -9.48 -14.74 -10.74
C MET A 98 -9.32 -16.19 -10.28
N GLY A 99 -10.14 -16.66 -9.32
CA GLY A 99 -10.09 -17.98 -8.70
C GLY A 99 -9.29 -18.04 -7.42
N MET A 100 -8.48 -17.03 -7.12
CA MET A 100 -7.60 -17.01 -5.94
C MET A 100 -7.20 -15.59 -5.54
N TYR A 101 -6.75 -15.43 -4.29
CA TYR A 101 -5.92 -14.31 -3.86
C TYR A 101 -4.43 -14.58 -4.18
N TYR A 102 -3.63 -13.53 -4.34
CA TYR A 102 -2.18 -13.67 -4.50
C TYR A 102 -1.55 -14.38 -3.30
N SER A 103 -1.99 -14.04 -2.09
CA SER A 103 -1.51 -14.68 -0.85
C SER A 103 -1.72 -16.20 -0.83
N GLU A 104 -2.65 -16.73 -1.61
CA GLU A 104 -2.86 -18.18 -1.75
C GLU A 104 -1.73 -18.86 -2.53
N SER A 105 -0.87 -18.12 -3.24
CA SER A 105 0.36 -18.66 -3.81
C SER A 105 1.42 -18.97 -2.73
N GLU A 106 1.42 -18.19 -1.65
CA GLU A 106 2.44 -18.23 -0.59
C GLU A 106 1.96 -18.96 0.68
N PHE A 107 0.66 -18.86 1.00
CA PHE A 107 0.08 -19.30 2.27
C PHE A 107 -1.16 -20.15 2.07
N TYR A 108 -1.44 -21.02 3.04
CA TYR A 108 -2.73 -21.70 3.19
C TYR A 108 -3.72 -20.78 3.91
N LEU A 109 -4.73 -20.26 3.18
CA LEU A 109 -5.75 -19.36 3.72
C LEU A 109 -7.03 -20.07 4.18
N ASN A 110 -6.97 -21.37 4.46
CA ASN A 110 -8.14 -22.20 4.75
C ASN A 110 -8.97 -21.67 5.93
N ARG A 111 -8.30 -21.09 6.93
CA ARG A 111 -8.96 -20.52 8.10
C ARG A 111 -9.67 -19.19 7.84
N LEU A 112 -9.35 -18.52 6.74
CA LEU A 112 -9.94 -17.23 6.35
C LEU A 112 -11.11 -17.39 5.35
N GLN A 113 -11.53 -18.60 4.99
CA GLN A 113 -12.55 -18.83 3.97
C GLN A 113 -13.89 -18.14 4.30
N HIS A 114 -14.27 -18.08 5.56
CA HIS A 114 -15.50 -17.43 6.02
C HIS A 114 -15.46 -15.89 5.91
N LEU A 115 -14.29 -15.30 5.71
CA LEU A 115 -14.07 -13.85 5.55
C LEU A 115 -14.04 -13.40 4.09
N ARG A 116 -13.89 -14.33 3.12
CA ARG A 116 -13.58 -14.04 1.71
C ARG A 116 -14.47 -12.99 1.06
N THR A 117 -15.75 -12.95 1.40
CA THR A 117 -16.69 -11.99 0.80
C THR A 117 -16.53 -10.55 1.29
N ARG A 118 -15.78 -10.35 2.36
CA ARG A 118 -15.53 -9.06 3.01
C ARG A 118 -14.03 -8.75 3.15
N MET A 119 -13.19 -9.58 2.54
CA MET A 119 -11.73 -9.54 2.66
C MET A 119 -11.12 -9.00 1.37
N VAL A 120 -10.29 -7.98 1.50
CA VAL A 120 -9.56 -7.35 0.39
C VAL A 120 -8.08 -7.71 0.52
N GLU A 121 -7.43 -8.02 -0.59
CA GLU A 121 -5.99 -8.18 -0.60
C GLU A 121 -5.30 -6.95 -1.18
N VAL A 122 -4.23 -6.53 -0.52
CA VAL A 122 -3.38 -5.44 -0.98
C VAL A 122 -1.96 -5.92 -1.22
N GLY A 123 -1.30 -5.29 -2.19
CA GLY A 123 0.07 -5.63 -2.53
C GLY A 123 0.71 -4.62 -3.46
N ARG A 124 1.92 -4.91 -3.88
CA ARG A 124 2.69 -4.05 -4.80
C ARG A 124 2.75 -2.59 -4.35
N SER A 125 2.77 -2.36 -3.03
CA SER A 125 2.95 -1.02 -2.47
C SER A 125 4.36 -0.53 -2.72
N CYS A 126 4.49 0.62 -3.34
CA CYS A 126 5.80 1.26 -3.45
C CYS A 126 5.70 2.78 -3.59
N ILE A 127 6.77 3.44 -3.22
CA ILE A 127 6.93 4.90 -3.27
C ILE A 127 8.25 5.21 -3.96
N HIS A 128 8.20 6.19 -4.86
CA HIS A 128 9.38 6.70 -5.55
C HIS A 128 10.47 7.10 -4.53
N PRO A 129 11.75 6.75 -4.72
CA PRO A 129 12.82 7.00 -3.76
C PRO A 129 12.85 8.43 -3.21
N ASP A 130 12.67 9.42 -4.08
CA ASP A 130 12.74 10.84 -3.73
C ASP A 130 11.55 11.34 -2.89
N HIS A 131 10.54 10.49 -2.64
CA HIS A 131 9.28 10.89 -1.98
C HIS A 131 8.96 10.09 -0.72
N ARG A 132 9.94 9.42 -0.10
CA ARG A 132 9.77 8.56 1.10
C ARG A 132 9.70 9.30 2.43
N GLY A 133 9.30 10.56 2.44
CA GLY A 133 9.19 11.40 3.65
C GLY A 133 7.94 11.17 4.51
N GLY A 134 7.17 10.08 4.27
CA GLY A 134 5.99 9.72 5.08
C GLY A 134 4.65 10.22 4.52
N ALA A 135 4.57 11.37 3.86
CA ALA A 135 3.31 11.94 3.37
C ALA A 135 2.64 11.07 2.29
N VAL A 136 3.42 10.49 1.37
CA VAL A 136 2.88 9.65 0.28
C VAL A 136 2.29 8.36 0.82
N ILE A 137 2.97 7.70 1.77
CA ILE A 137 2.42 6.47 2.37
C ILE A 137 1.18 6.77 3.20
N ALA A 138 1.13 7.90 3.91
CA ALA A 138 -0.05 8.31 4.66
C ALA A 138 -1.27 8.53 3.73
N LEU A 139 -1.07 9.14 2.56
CA LEU A 139 -2.12 9.28 1.55
C LEU A 139 -2.58 7.93 1.00
N LEU A 140 -1.67 7.00 0.72
CA LEU A 140 -2.03 5.65 0.26
C LEU A 140 -2.86 4.91 1.31
N TRP A 141 -2.48 4.99 2.60
CA TRP A 141 -3.26 4.40 3.69
C TRP A 141 -4.62 5.07 3.89
N ALA A 142 -4.70 6.40 3.75
CA ALA A 142 -5.98 7.12 3.79
C ALA A 142 -6.89 6.69 2.64
N GLY A 143 -6.36 6.56 1.42
CA GLY A 143 -7.11 6.07 0.27
C GLY A 143 -7.57 4.62 0.41
N LEU A 144 -6.74 3.77 1.00
CA LEU A 144 -7.10 2.39 1.28
C LEU A 144 -8.22 2.31 2.34
N ALA A 145 -8.14 3.10 3.41
CA ALA A 145 -9.18 3.17 4.43
C ALA A 145 -10.52 3.64 3.84
N ASP A 146 -10.50 4.70 3.02
CA ASP A 146 -11.67 5.20 2.31
C ASP A 146 -12.25 4.14 1.34
N TYR A 147 -11.39 3.41 0.62
CA TYR A 147 -11.78 2.30 -0.25
C TYR A 147 -12.50 1.20 0.54
N MET A 148 -11.96 0.78 1.68
CA MET A 148 -12.57 -0.22 2.55
C MET A 148 -13.95 0.21 3.06
N VAL A 149 -14.05 1.45 3.56
CA VAL A 149 -15.31 2.00 4.10
C VAL A 149 -16.37 2.13 3.02
N ARG A 150 -16.04 2.71 1.86
CA ARG A 150 -17.01 2.92 0.77
C ARG A 150 -17.57 1.61 0.21
N ASN A 151 -16.78 0.55 0.22
CA ASN A 151 -17.18 -0.76 -0.31
C ASN A 151 -17.66 -1.74 0.79
N ASN A 152 -17.74 -1.28 2.04
CA ASN A 152 -18.16 -2.10 3.19
C ASN A 152 -17.31 -3.38 3.37
N TYR A 153 -15.99 -3.28 3.15
CA TYR A 153 -15.03 -4.34 3.43
C TYR A 153 -14.51 -4.24 4.85
N GLU A 154 -14.25 -5.37 5.50
CA GLU A 154 -13.91 -5.43 6.92
C GLU A 154 -12.50 -5.94 7.18
N TYR A 155 -11.96 -6.74 6.26
CA TYR A 155 -10.68 -7.42 6.44
C TYR A 155 -9.71 -7.07 5.34
N LEU A 156 -8.46 -6.84 5.73
CA LEU A 156 -7.36 -6.55 4.84
C LEU A 156 -6.28 -7.60 5.01
N ILE A 157 -5.86 -8.20 3.91
CA ILE A 157 -4.72 -9.12 3.87
C ILE A 157 -3.66 -8.66 2.89
N GLY A 158 -2.45 -9.16 3.04
CA GLY A 158 -1.37 -8.91 2.10
C GLY A 158 -0.09 -9.60 2.53
N CYS A 159 0.80 -9.81 1.56
CA CYS A 159 2.13 -10.36 1.79
C CYS A 159 3.14 -9.22 1.93
N ALA A 160 3.83 -9.15 3.06
CA ALA A 160 4.99 -8.30 3.26
C ALA A 160 6.27 -9.08 2.92
N SER A 161 7.09 -8.54 2.02
CA SER A 161 8.34 -9.18 1.62
C SER A 161 9.51 -8.65 2.43
N ILE A 162 10.37 -9.54 2.89
CA ILE A 162 11.63 -9.22 3.55
C ILE A 162 12.75 -9.79 2.70
N GLY A 163 13.81 -9.01 2.45
CA GLY A 163 14.95 -9.45 1.67
C GLY A 163 15.66 -10.65 2.30
N MET A 164 16.10 -11.59 1.45
CA MET A 164 16.74 -12.84 1.86
C MET A 164 18.24 -12.90 1.49
N VAL A 165 18.84 -11.75 1.17
CA VAL A 165 20.25 -11.67 0.69
C VAL A 165 21.24 -12.19 1.74
N ASP A 166 20.89 -12.07 3.02
CA ASP A 166 21.64 -12.54 4.18
C ASP A 166 21.34 -14.01 4.56
N GLY A 167 20.72 -14.79 3.67
CA GLY A 167 20.28 -16.15 3.97
C GLY A 167 19.07 -16.24 4.89
N GLY A 168 18.35 -15.12 5.12
CA GLY A 168 17.11 -15.07 5.90
C GLY A 168 17.29 -14.74 7.37
N HIS A 169 18.49 -14.36 7.81
CA HIS A 169 18.74 -13.98 9.20
C HIS A 169 17.93 -12.76 9.63
N ASN A 170 17.89 -11.72 8.79
CA ASN A 170 17.07 -10.53 9.05
C ASN A 170 15.57 -10.86 9.10
N ALA A 171 15.08 -11.66 8.16
CA ALA A 171 13.68 -12.11 8.15
C ALA A 171 13.32 -12.88 9.43
N ALA A 172 14.20 -13.75 9.89
CA ALA A 172 14.03 -14.49 11.14
C ALA A 172 14.00 -13.57 12.37
N ASN A 173 14.85 -12.55 12.42
CA ASN A 173 14.86 -11.57 13.52
C ASN A 173 13.59 -10.74 13.52
N VAL A 174 13.18 -10.19 12.38
CA VAL A 174 11.91 -9.44 12.25
C VAL A 174 10.72 -10.29 12.70
N PHE A 175 10.67 -11.57 12.30
CA PHE A 175 9.60 -12.47 12.74
C PHE A 175 9.59 -12.67 14.26
N ARG A 176 10.76 -12.90 14.88
CA ARG A 176 10.87 -13.07 16.34
C ARG A 176 10.46 -11.83 17.12
N ASP A 177 10.76 -10.66 16.59
CA ASP A 177 10.43 -9.38 17.23
C ASP A 177 8.94 -9.07 17.14
N ILE A 178 8.31 -9.37 16.00
CA ILE A 178 6.92 -9.01 15.72
C ILE A 178 5.93 -10.07 16.20
N ALA A 179 6.24 -11.35 16.00
CA ALA A 179 5.28 -12.43 16.22
C ALA A 179 4.71 -12.47 17.65
N PRO A 180 5.48 -12.28 18.74
CA PRO A 180 4.95 -12.37 20.10
C PRO A 180 3.81 -11.38 20.39
N ALA A 181 3.85 -10.20 19.77
CA ALA A 181 2.88 -9.12 20.01
C ALA A 181 1.78 -9.05 18.95
N HIS A 182 2.02 -9.60 17.75
CA HIS A 182 1.15 -9.37 16.58
C HIS A 182 0.67 -10.66 15.90
N MET A 183 0.98 -11.84 16.45
CA MET A 183 0.43 -13.07 15.92
C MET A 183 -1.09 -13.07 16.05
N ALA A 184 -1.78 -13.33 14.94
CA ALA A 184 -3.23 -13.44 14.95
C ALA A 184 -3.71 -14.59 15.87
N PRO A 185 -4.91 -14.50 16.46
CA PRO A 185 -5.57 -15.62 17.10
C PRO A 185 -5.57 -16.86 16.21
N ILE A 186 -5.55 -18.06 16.83
CA ILE A 186 -5.32 -19.33 16.11
C ILE A 186 -6.32 -19.57 14.97
N GLU A 187 -7.55 -19.09 15.11
CA GLU A 187 -8.61 -19.18 14.11
C GLU A 187 -8.37 -18.35 12.85
N TYR A 188 -7.47 -17.34 12.91
CA TYR A 188 -7.10 -16.49 11.77
C TYR A 188 -5.68 -16.74 11.26
N GLN A 189 -4.93 -17.63 11.89
CA GLN A 189 -3.54 -17.89 11.48
C GLN A 189 -3.47 -18.56 10.11
N CYS A 190 -2.58 -18.04 9.27
CA CYS A 190 -2.21 -18.60 7.98
C CYS A 190 -0.85 -19.30 8.10
N PHE A 191 -0.68 -20.39 7.38
CA PHE A 191 0.55 -21.15 7.37
C PHE A 191 1.24 -21.01 6.01
N PRO A 192 2.55 -20.70 5.98
CA PRO A 192 3.29 -20.59 4.72
C PRO A 192 3.39 -21.95 4.05
N LYS A 193 3.37 -21.95 2.71
CA LYS A 193 3.64 -23.15 1.90
C LYS A 193 5.12 -23.52 1.94
N ASN A 194 5.99 -22.48 1.90
CA ASN A 194 7.44 -22.63 2.01
C ASN A 194 7.89 -21.93 3.29
N ARG A 195 8.08 -22.70 4.35
CA ARG A 195 8.43 -22.15 5.65
C ARG A 195 9.92 -21.81 5.74
N LEU A 196 10.23 -20.58 6.18
CA LEU A 196 11.58 -20.24 6.61
C LEU A 196 11.92 -20.99 7.92
N PRO A 197 13.00 -21.78 7.97
CA PRO A 197 13.41 -22.50 9.19
C PRO A 197 14.07 -21.56 10.19
N PHE A 198 13.33 -20.54 10.65
CA PHE A 198 13.85 -19.44 11.46
C PHE A 198 14.45 -19.91 12.80
N GLU A 199 14.06 -21.09 13.29
CA GLU A 199 14.61 -21.68 14.50
C GLU A 199 16.09 -22.04 14.35
N ARG A 200 16.55 -22.29 13.12
CA ARG A 200 17.93 -22.67 12.78
C ARG A 200 18.80 -21.45 12.44
N LEU A 201 18.21 -20.30 12.29
CA LEU A 201 18.92 -19.06 11.94
C LEU A 201 19.39 -18.35 13.22
N ALA A 202 20.61 -17.86 13.21
CA ALA A 202 21.20 -17.21 14.38
C ALA A 202 20.40 -15.97 14.82
N THR A 203 20.21 -15.82 16.13
CA THR A 203 19.78 -14.58 16.75
C THR A 203 21.00 -13.66 16.79
N ASN A 204 20.96 -12.47 16.27
CA ASN A 204 22.04 -11.45 16.33
C ASN A 204 23.15 -11.52 15.26
N GLN A 205 22.85 -11.79 14.01
CA GLN A 205 23.62 -11.14 12.96
C GLN A 205 22.87 -9.86 12.57
N SER A 206 23.27 -8.74 13.18
CA SER A 206 22.89 -7.42 12.69
C SER A 206 23.26 -7.36 11.22
N ALA A 207 22.27 -7.09 10.37
CA ALA A 207 22.56 -6.78 8.98
C ALA A 207 23.48 -5.56 8.95
N VAL A 208 24.67 -5.72 8.39
CA VAL A 208 25.59 -4.62 8.06
C VAL A 208 25.06 -3.90 6.83
#